data_ec6aae5f5780f7097a50c300cafd4bd7
#
_entry.id   ec6aae5f5780f7097a50c300cafd4bd7
#
_cell.length_a   1.000
_cell.length_b   1.000
_cell.length_c   1.000
_cell.angle_alpha   90.00
_cell.angle_beta   90.00
_cell.angle_gamma   90.00
#
_symmetry.space_group_name_H-M   'P 1'
#
loop_
_entity.id
_entity.type
_entity.pdbx_description
1 polymer ?
#
loop_
_entity_poly.entity_id
_entity_poly.type
_entity_poly.pdbx_seq_one_letter_code
_entity_poly.pdbx_strand_id
1 'polypeptide(L)'
;VAIVWEKCVDAYPLDVLDTVFTVDISHGMPTSQRFLLTLPVARARETRNQLRGPVPSGTRSWDRAVASSTPIAPSHPLPSVSERAVILHTSGTNGVPKSAPLTHRNIGVNVNQCMFWVWKLHEGAETFFSLLPYFHAFGLTFFLCAAVRKAATQVLLPKFDAQMALDAHKRRPVSFFVGVPPMFERILRQARKTHTDITSIRYSVAGAMPLSTALAQQWEEATGGM
;
A
#
# COMPACT_ATOMS: atom_id res chain seq x y z
N VAL A 1 18.30 4.29 12.41
CA VAL A 1 16.94 4.86 12.52
C VAL A 1 15.92 3.87 12.01
N ALA A 2 14.82 3.66 12.74
CA ALA A 2 13.70 2.86 12.29
C ALA A 2 12.39 3.67 12.37
N ILE A 3 11.49 3.42 11.43
CA ILE A 3 10.11 3.95 11.42
C ILE A 3 9.20 2.72 11.45
N VAL A 4 8.47 2.53 12.53
CA VAL A 4 7.77 1.28 12.82
C VAL A 4 6.32 1.56 13.20
N TRP A 5 5.40 0.78 12.67
CA TRP A 5 4.03 0.80 13.15
C TRP A 5 3.95 0.31 14.61
N GLU A 6 3.19 1.01 15.46
CA GLU A 6 3.04 0.69 16.88
C GLU A 6 2.79 -0.81 17.16
N LYS A 7 1.99 -1.47 16.32
CA LYS A 7 1.70 -2.91 16.44
C LYS A 7 2.89 -3.83 16.21
N CYS A 8 3.93 -3.36 15.55
CA CYS A 8 5.07 -4.18 15.14
C CYS A 8 6.34 -3.84 15.95
N VAL A 9 6.27 -2.93 16.90
CA VAL A 9 7.45 -2.44 17.63
C VAL A 9 8.15 -3.57 18.39
N ASP A 10 7.41 -4.48 19.00
CA ASP A 10 7.96 -5.60 19.77
C ASP A 10 8.74 -6.61 18.90
N ALA A 11 8.59 -6.56 17.59
CA ALA A 11 9.33 -7.41 16.66
C ALA A 11 10.73 -6.88 16.33
N TYR A 12 11.11 -5.68 16.81
CA TYR A 12 12.37 -5.03 16.49
C TYR A 12 13.29 -4.98 17.72
N PRO A 13 14.60 -5.20 17.55
CA PRO A 13 15.58 -5.05 18.63
C PRO A 13 15.81 -3.55 18.91
N LEU A 14 15.02 -2.99 19.79
CA LEU A 14 15.05 -1.54 20.08
C LEU A 14 16.36 -1.09 20.72
N ASP A 15 17.07 -1.99 21.38
CA ASP A 15 18.34 -1.78 22.04
C ASP A 15 19.53 -1.52 21.09
N VAL A 16 19.42 -1.99 19.84
CA VAL A 16 20.46 -1.77 18.82
C VAL A 16 20.13 -0.62 17.86
N LEU A 17 19.03 0.07 18.08
CA LEU A 17 18.56 1.14 17.20
C LEU A 17 18.72 2.53 17.89
N ASP A 18 19.53 3.41 17.31
CA ASP A 18 19.77 4.76 17.87
C ASP A 18 18.47 5.61 17.97
N THR A 19 17.57 5.45 17.02
CA THR A 19 16.33 6.22 16.98
C THR A 19 15.21 5.39 16.38
N VAL A 20 14.10 5.30 17.09
CA VAL A 20 12.90 4.62 16.65
C VAL A 20 11.73 5.60 16.65
N PHE A 21 11.10 5.75 15.49
CA PHE A 21 9.84 6.48 15.35
C PHE A 21 8.68 5.48 15.31
N THR A 22 7.65 5.73 16.10
CA THR A 22 6.41 4.95 16.08
C THR A 22 5.34 5.67 15.28
N VAL A 23 4.63 4.91 14.46
CA VAL A 23 3.54 5.39 13.61
C VAL A 23 2.20 4.89 14.13
N ASP A 24 1.28 5.80 14.43
CA ASP A 24 -0.13 5.50 14.65
C ASP A 24 -0.87 5.60 13.31
N ILE A 25 -1.13 4.45 12.67
CA ILE A 25 -1.79 4.43 11.36
C ILE A 25 -3.24 4.94 11.41
N SER A 26 -3.85 5.05 12.58
CA SER A 26 -5.20 5.64 12.71
C SER A 26 -5.20 7.14 12.37
N HIS A 27 -4.05 7.81 12.41
CA HIS A 27 -3.93 9.22 11.99
C HIS A 27 -4.15 9.44 10.49
N GLY A 28 -3.91 8.43 9.66
CA GLY A 28 -4.22 8.45 8.23
C GLY A 28 -5.70 8.22 7.90
N MET A 29 -6.54 7.90 8.90
CA MET A 29 -7.97 7.68 8.67
C MET A 29 -8.74 8.99 8.58
N PRO A 30 -9.89 9.01 7.84
CA PRO A 30 -10.82 10.14 7.87
C PRO A 30 -11.23 10.50 9.29
N THR A 31 -11.35 11.80 9.58
CA THR A 31 -11.66 12.31 10.93
C THR A 31 -12.92 11.71 11.54
N SER A 32 -13.96 11.50 10.74
CA SER A 32 -15.19 10.84 11.20
C SER A 32 -14.96 9.40 11.66
N GLN A 33 -14.16 8.63 10.92
CA GLN A 33 -13.83 7.25 11.31
C GLN A 33 -12.92 7.22 12.53
N ARG A 34 -11.96 8.15 12.59
CA ARG A 34 -11.07 8.30 13.76
C ARG A 34 -11.87 8.66 15.02
N PHE A 35 -12.88 9.52 14.90
CA PHE A 35 -13.80 9.83 16.01
C PHE A 35 -14.55 8.59 16.47
N LEU A 36 -15.05 7.75 15.56
CA LEU A 36 -15.72 6.50 15.93
C LEU A 36 -14.84 5.56 16.74
N LEU A 37 -13.52 5.61 16.58
CA LEU A 37 -12.58 4.81 17.38
C LEU A 37 -12.51 5.26 18.86
N THR A 38 -12.93 6.48 19.19
CA THR A 38 -12.94 6.97 20.58
C THR A 38 -14.15 6.48 21.38
N LEU A 39 -15.18 5.98 20.72
CA LEU A 39 -16.40 5.53 21.36
C LEU A 39 -16.16 4.32 22.28
N PRO A 40 -16.85 4.25 23.43
CA PRO A 40 -16.68 3.18 24.42
C PRO A 40 -17.45 1.89 24.07
N VAL A 41 -17.57 1.58 22.78
CA VAL A 41 -18.26 0.38 22.28
C VAL A 41 -17.27 -0.73 21.93
N ALA A 42 -17.69 -1.99 22.07
CA ALA A 42 -16.83 -3.15 21.86
C ALA A 42 -16.16 -3.16 20.47
N ARG A 43 -16.90 -2.87 19.42
CA ARG A 43 -16.39 -2.81 18.04
C ARG A 43 -15.31 -1.75 17.85
N ALA A 44 -15.50 -0.56 18.43
CA ALA A 44 -14.50 0.51 18.36
C ALA A 44 -13.22 0.13 19.11
N ARG A 45 -13.37 -0.53 20.27
CA ARG A 45 -12.24 -1.05 21.06
C ARG A 45 -11.46 -2.11 20.30
N GLU A 46 -12.15 -3.06 19.69
CA GLU A 46 -11.52 -4.10 18.87
C GLU A 46 -10.74 -3.50 17.69
N THR A 47 -11.38 -2.62 16.93
CA THR A 47 -10.72 -1.93 15.79
C THR A 47 -9.51 -1.12 16.25
N ARG A 48 -9.62 -0.39 17.36
CA ARG A 48 -8.51 0.36 17.95
C ARG A 48 -7.36 -0.57 18.34
N ASN A 49 -7.64 -1.71 18.96
CA ASN A 49 -6.63 -2.71 19.32
C ASN A 49 -5.98 -3.38 18.09
N GLN A 50 -6.68 -3.41 16.95
CA GLN A 50 -6.11 -3.87 15.68
C GLN A 50 -5.18 -2.84 15.04
N LEU A 51 -5.42 -1.54 15.26
CA LEU A 51 -4.69 -0.44 14.62
C LEU A 51 -3.57 0.12 15.50
N ARG A 52 -3.67 0.01 16.81
CA ARG A 52 -2.71 0.55 17.78
C ARG A 52 -2.04 -0.54 18.59
N GLY A 53 -0.82 -0.25 19.03
CA GLY A 53 -0.05 -1.07 19.95
C GLY A 53 0.51 -0.25 21.13
N PRO A 54 1.16 -0.91 22.09
CA PRO A 54 1.89 -0.21 23.13
C PRO A 54 3.04 0.58 22.51
N VAL A 55 3.28 1.77 23.04
CA VAL A 55 4.41 2.62 22.61
C VAL A 55 5.51 2.50 23.67
N PRO A 56 6.63 1.82 23.37
CA PRO A 56 7.74 1.67 24.31
C PRO A 56 8.37 3.02 24.67
N SER A 57 8.86 3.12 25.92
CA SER A 57 9.65 4.26 26.37
C SER A 57 10.90 4.43 25.49
N GLY A 58 11.31 5.67 25.24
CA GLY A 58 12.46 6.00 24.38
C GLY A 58 12.16 6.10 22.89
N THR A 59 10.98 5.69 22.43
CA THR A 59 10.57 5.91 21.04
C THR A 59 10.00 7.33 20.85
N ARG A 60 10.00 7.80 19.59
CA ARG A 60 9.49 9.12 19.22
C ARG A 60 8.25 8.98 18.32
N SER A 61 7.27 9.85 18.48
CA SER A 61 6.12 9.89 17.57
C SER A 61 6.56 10.41 16.19
N TRP A 62 6.27 9.65 15.14
CA TRP A 62 6.50 10.05 13.75
C TRP A 62 5.77 11.35 13.41
N ASP A 63 4.48 11.43 13.73
CA ASP A 63 3.66 12.61 13.41
C ASP A 63 4.20 13.89 14.08
N ARG A 64 4.63 13.79 15.34
CA ARG A 64 5.26 14.93 16.03
C ARG A 64 6.59 15.31 15.40
N ALA A 65 7.41 14.33 15.03
CA ALA A 65 8.69 14.58 14.38
C ALA A 65 8.49 15.29 13.04
N VAL A 66 7.57 14.83 12.23
CA VAL A 66 7.25 15.47 10.94
C VAL A 66 6.70 16.88 11.15
N ALA A 67 5.76 17.07 12.09
CA ALA A 67 5.17 18.38 12.36
C ALA A 67 6.18 19.41 12.87
N SER A 68 7.25 18.97 13.56
CA SER A 68 8.31 19.83 14.08
C SER A 68 9.51 19.98 13.15
N SER A 69 9.55 19.25 12.04
CA SER A 69 10.67 19.28 11.09
C SER A 69 10.55 20.43 10.10
N THR A 70 11.68 21.02 9.76
CA THR A 70 11.75 21.98 8.65
C THR A 70 11.70 21.20 7.33
N PRO A 71 10.92 21.67 6.34
CA PRO A 71 10.93 21.07 5.00
C PRO A 71 12.33 21.05 4.40
N ILE A 72 12.61 19.99 3.64
CA ILE A 72 13.87 19.89 2.88
C ILE A 72 13.94 21.06 1.89
N ALA A 73 15.05 21.78 1.89
CA ALA A 73 15.26 22.89 0.97
C ALA A 73 15.22 22.42 -0.49
N PRO A 74 14.64 23.19 -1.43
CA PRO A 74 14.64 22.83 -2.86
C PRO A 74 16.05 22.61 -3.45
N SER A 75 17.06 23.24 -2.85
CA SER A 75 18.48 23.11 -3.23
C SER A 75 19.17 21.88 -2.62
N HIS A 76 18.45 21.06 -1.84
CA HIS A 76 19.03 19.85 -1.27
C HIS A 76 19.45 18.89 -2.40
N PRO A 77 20.70 18.38 -2.38
CA PRO A 77 21.18 17.52 -3.44
C PRO A 77 20.35 16.23 -3.52
N LEU A 78 19.92 15.89 -4.73
CA LEU A 78 19.25 14.62 -4.98
C LEU A 78 20.28 13.47 -4.98
N PRO A 79 19.88 12.27 -4.54
CA PRO A 79 20.76 11.11 -4.61
C PRO A 79 21.11 10.78 -6.08
N SER A 80 22.29 10.23 -6.31
CA SER A 80 22.68 9.73 -7.63
C SER A 80 21.77 8.57 -8.05
N VAL A 81 21.50 8.46 -9.33
CA VAL A 81 20.71 7.33 -9.88
C VAL A 81 21.36 5.98 -9.65
N SER A 82 22.67 5.94 -9.41
CA SER A 82 23.44 4.74 -9.09
C SER A 82 23.48 4.44 -7.59
N GLU A 83 23.03 5.36 -6.73
CA GLU A 83 22.95 5.09 -5.30
C GLU A 83 21.84 4.09 -4.99
N ARG A 84 22.04 3.38 -3.88
CA ARG A 84 21.07 2.41 -3.37
C ARG A 84 19.84 3.12 -2.82
N ALA A 85 18.69 2.80 -3.40
CA ALA A 85 17.41 3.36 -2.99
C ALA A 85 16.68 2.49 -1.96
N VAL A 86 16.74 1.16 -2.15
CA VAL A 86 16.03 0.22 -1.29
C VAL A 86 16.78 -1.11 -1.21
N ILE A 87 16.61 -1.82 -0.11
CA ILE A 87 17.04 -3.21 0.02
C ILE A 87 15.78 -4.05 0.21
N LEU A 88 15.50 -4.93 -0.74
CA LEU A 88 14.43 -5.91 -0.61
C LEU A 88 14.99 -7.25 -0.14
N HIS A 89 14.24 -7.90 0.73
CA HIS A 89 14.60 -9.23 1.23
C HIS A 89 13.75 -10.30 0.56
N THR A 90 14.38 -11.39 0.14
CA THR A 90 13.70 -12.60 -0.34
C THR A 90 13.80 -13.69 0.71
N SER A 91 12.84 -14.62 0.74
CA SER A 91 12.84 -15.75 1.68
C SER A 91 14.05 -16.70 1.52
N GLY A 92 14.77 -16.61 0.37
CA GLY A 92 15.87 -17.51 0.05
C GLY A 92 15.43 -18.97 -0.16
N THR A 93 16.01 -19.66 -1.12
CA THR A 93 15.69 -21.07 -1.42
C THR A 93 16.06 -22.03 -0.28
N ASN A 94 17.04 -21.67 0.56
CA ASN A 94 17.54 -22.48 1.68
C ASN A 94 17.10 -21.95 3.05
N GLY A 95 16.01 -21.14 3.10
CA GLY A 95 15.51 -20.57 4.35
C GLY A 95 16.30 -19.38 4.90
N VAL A 96 17.45 -19.04 4.34
CA VAL A 96 18.22 -17.85 4.71
C VAL A 96 17.79 -16.68 3.83
N PRO A 97 17.26 -15.60 4.41
CA PRO A 97 16.87 -14.42 3.62
C PRO A 97 18.06 -13.83 2.85
N LYS A 98 17.85 -13.49 1.60
CA LYS A 98 18.84 -12.80 0.76
C LYS A 98 18.41 -11.35 0.58
N SER A 99 19.37 -10.43 0.73
CA SER A 99 19.19 -9.00 0.52
C SER A 99 19.50 -8.63 -0.93
N ALA A 100 18.55 -7.99 -1.60
CA ALA A 100 18.71 -7.46 -2.94
C ALA A 100 18.77 -5.92 -2.88
N PRO A 101 19.94 -5.29 -2.94
CA PRO A 101 20.04 -3.83 -3.03
C PRO A 101 19.62 -3.36 -4.43
N LEU A 102 18.68 -2.43 -4.47
CA LEU A 102 18.21 -1.80 -5.70
C LEU A 102 18.59 -0.32 -5.71
N THR A 103 19.10 0.13 -6.84
CA THR A 103 19.43 1.55 -7.05
C THR A 103 18.20 2.34 -7.48
N HIS A 104 18.28 3.67 -7.40
CA HIS A 104 17.26 4.56 -7.95
C HIS A 104 17.01 4.27 -9.45
N ARG A 105 18.08 3.95 -10.20
CA ARG A 105 17.97 3.55 -11.60
C ARG A 105 17.18 2.26 -11.80
N ASN A 106 17.42 1.23 -10.99
CA ASN A 106 16.69 -0.05 -11.12
C ASN A 106 15.20 0.18 -10.94
N ILE A 107 14.81 0.93 -9.89
CA ILE A 107 13.40 1.25 -9.63
C ILE A 107 12.81 2.09 -10.75
N GLY A 108 13.47 3.17 -11.14
CA GLY A 108 12.99 4.08 -12.20
C GLY A 108 12.79 3.39 -13.54
N VAL A 109 13.73 2.53 -13.96
CA VAL A 109 13.62 1.75 -15.20
C VAL A 109 12.44 0.78 -15.11
N ASN A 110 12.32 0.03 -14.01
CA ASN A 110 11.23 -0.93 -13.84
C ASN A 110 9.85 -0.25 -13.82
N VAL A 111 9.72 0.89 -13.13
CA VAL A 111 8.48 1.68 -13.15
C VAL A 111 8.13 2.14 -14.57
N ASN A 112 9.10 2.63 -15.33
CA ASN A 112 8.85 3.03 -16.72
C ASN A 112 8.43 1.85 -17.59
N GLN A 113 9.06 0.67 -17.43
CA GLN A 113 8.63 -0.56 -18.12
C GLN A 113 7.18 -0.93 -17.78
N CYS A 114 6.82 -0.92 -16.50
CA CYS A 114 5.44 -1.18 -16.07
C CYS A 114 4.47 -0.16 -16.67
N MET A 115 4.83 1.12 -16.67
CA MET A 115 3.96 2.18 -17.23
C MET A 115 3.84 2.11 -18.74
N PHE A 116 4.85 1.58 -19.43
CA PHE A 116 4.77 1.30 -20.86
C PHE A 116 3.74 0.22 -21.19
N TRP A 117 3.64 -0.83 -20.38
CA TRP A 117 2.61 -1.88 -20.51
C TRP A 117 1.19 -1.37 -20.28
N VAL A 118 1.02 -0.42 -19.34
CA VAL A 118 -0.27 0.20 -19.04
C VAL A 118 -0.34 1.64 -19.58
N TRP A 119 0.09 1.81 -20.82
CA TRP A 119 0.27 3.10 -21.49
C TRP A 119 -1.01 3.96 -21.54
N LYS A 120 -2.18 3.34 -21.50
CA LYS A 120 -3.48 4.01 -21.48
C LYS A 120 -3.82 4.68 -20.15
N LEU A 121 -3.02 4.50 -19.10
CA LEU A 121 -3.22 5.23 -17.83
C LEU A 121 -2.81 6.70 -17.99
N HIS A 122 -3.74 7.58 -17.68
CA HIS A 122 -3.56 9.03 -17.81
C HIS A 122 -2.94 9.63 -16.54
N GLU A 123 -1.98 10.53 -16.71
CA GLU A 123 -1.35 11.23 -15.60
C GLU A 123 -2.36 12.15 -14.90
N GLY A 124 -2.39 12.12 -13.57
CA GLY A 124 -3.29 12.93 -12.73
C GLY A 124 -4.76 12.48 -12.69
N ALA A 125 -5.17 11.53 -13.56
CA ALA A 125 -6.56 11.14 -13.70
C ALA A 125 -6.90 9.79 -13.06
N GLU A 126 -5.91 9.00 -12.69
CA GLU A 126 -6.13 7.64 -12.22
C GLU A 126 -6.33 7.55 -10.71
N THR A 127 -7.09 6.54 -10.29
CA THR A 127 -7.21 6.14 -8.90
C THR A 127 -6.75 4.69 -8.77
N PHE A 128 -5.66 4.49 -8.03
CA PHE A 128 -5.05 3.18 -7.80
C PHE A 128 -5.60 2.54 -6.54
N PHE A 129 -5.93 1.28 -6.62
CA PHE A 129 -6.33 0.48 -5.47
C PHE A 129 -5.09 -0.15 -4.83
N SER A 130 -4.50 0.54 -3.87
CA SER A 130 -3.23 0.16 -3.25
C SER A 130 -3.45 -0.82 -2.09
N LEU A 131 -3.68 -2.09 -2.42
CA LEU A 131 -4.08 -3.15 -1.48
C LEU A 131 -2.95 -4.14 -1.15
N LEU A 132 -1.82 -4.09 -1.86
CA LEU A 132 -0.65 -4.91 -1.58
C LEU A 132 0.35 -4.14 -0.71
N PRO A 133 1.12 -4.84 0.14
CA PRO A 133 2.09 -4.19 1.00
C PRO A 133 3.21 -3.49 0.21
N TYR A 134 3.56 -2.27 0.60
CA TYR A 134 4.63 -1.49 -0.04
C TYR A 134 6.04 -2.02 0.23
N PHE A 135 6.21 -2.83 1.27
CA PHE A 135 7.48 -3.52 1.55
C PHE A 135 7.72 -4.73 0.64
N HIS A 136 6.74 -5.15 -0.15
CA HIS A 136 6.88 -6.19 -1.17
C HIS A 136 7.18 -5.54 -2.52
N ALA A 137 8.05 -6.16 -3.34
CA ALA A 137 8.46 -5.62 -4.64
C ALA A 137 7.28 -5.21 -5.54
N PHE A 138 6.22 -6.00 -5.57
CA PHE A 138 5.03 -5.73 -6.36
C PHE A 138 4.29 -4.47 -5.89
N GLY A 139 4.07 -4.34 -4.57
CA GLY A 139 3.44 -3.15 -3.99
C GLY A 139 4.34 -1.91 -4.09
N LEU A 140 5.64 -2.04 -3.89
CA LEU A 140 6.62 -0.98 -4.08
C LEU A 140 6.56 -0.42 -5.51
N THR A 141 6.61 -1.28 -6.53
CA THR A 141 6.63 -0.85 -7.92
C THR A 141 5.31 -0.21 -8.32
N PHE A 142 4.18 -0.91 -8.17
CA PHE A 142 2.90 -0.43 -8.69
C PHE A 142 2.24 0.62 -7.82
N PHE A 143 2.29 0.48 -6.50
CA PHE A 143 1.53 1.38 -5.64
C PHE A 143 2.34 2.57 -5.14
N LEU A 144 3.59 2.37 -4.74
CA LEU A 144 4.38 3.51 -4.30
C LEU A 144 4.95 4.26 -5.51
N CYS A 145 5.74 3.59 -6.35
CA CYS A 145 6.51 4.29 -7.37
C CYS A 145 5.68 4.64 -8.62
N ALA A 146 4.88 3.70 -9.15
CA ALA A 146 4.11 3.95 -10.35
C ALA A 146 2.94 4.91 -10.13
N ALA A 147 2.26 4.84 -8.97
CA ALA A 147 1.20 5.79 -8.64
C ALA A 147 1.76 7.22 -8.52
N VAL A 148 2.92 7.40 -7.88
CA VAL A 148 3.60 8.70 -7.82
C VAL A 148 4.01 9.16 -9.23
N ARG A 149 4.59 8.27 -10.05
CA ARG A 149 4.97 8.58 -11.44
C ARG A 149 3.79 9.03 -12.30
N LYS A 150 2.60 8.51 -12.01
CA LYS A 150 1.36 8.87 -12.72
C LYS A 150 0.57 10.00 -12.03
N ALA A 151 1.09 10.60 -10.97
CA ALA A 151 0.34 11.56 -10.13
C ALA A 151 -1.05 11.05 -9.77
N ALA A 152 -1.18 9.75 -9.52
CA ALA A 152 -2.45 9.08 -9.29
C ALA A 152 -2.92 9.25 -7.85
N THR A 153 -4.23 9.30 -7.67
CA THR A 153 -4.83 9.14 -6.34
C THR A 153 -4.65 7.68 -5.88
N GLN A 154 -4.36 7.46 -4.60
CA GLN A 154 -4.25 6.12 -4.04
C GLN A 154 -5.32 5.89 -2.98
N VAL A 155 -6.06 4.79 -3.10
CA VAL A 155 -6.97 4.28 -2.07
C VAL A 155 -6.22 3.24 -1.25
N LEU A 156 -5.95 3.57 0.00
CA LEU A 156 -5.15 2.75 0.92
C LEU A 156 -6.04 2.05 1.94
N LEU A 157 -5.75 0.78 2.21
CA LEU A 157 -6.35 0.03 3.31
C LEU A 157 -5.24 -0.54 4.22
N PRO A 158 -5.45 -0.59 5.54
CA PRO A 158 -4.45 -1.13 6.47
C PRO A 158 -4.22 -2.64 6.27
N LYS A 159 -5.21 -3.34 5.74
CA LYS A 159 -5.15 -4.75 5.32
C LYS A 159 -6.17 -4.99 4.22
N PHE A 160 -5.95 -6.01 3.40
CA PHE A 160 -6.93 -6.40 2.41
C PHE A 160 -8.17 -7.01 3.08
N ASP A 161 -9.31 -6.36 2.84
CA ASP A 161 -10.64 -6.85 3.13
C ASP A 161 -11.56 -6.43 1.99
N ALA A 162 -12.29 -7.40 1.39
CA ALA A 162 -13.08 -7.15 0.19
C ALA A 162 -14.26 -6.20 0.44
N GLN A 163 -14.88 -6.25 1.62
CA GLN A 163 -15.98 -5.34 1.96
C GLN A 163 -15.45 -3.91 2.14
N MET A 164 -14.37 -3.73 2.92
CA MET A 164 -13.72 -2.43 3.10
C MET A 164 -13.25 -1.85 1.77
N ALA A 165 -12.72 -2.69 0.88
CA ALA A 165 -12.30 -2.30 -0.45
C ALA A 165 -13.47 -1.75 -1.27
N LEU A 166 -14.57 -2.47 -1.34
CA LEU A 166 -15.76 -2.01 -2.06
C LEU A 166 -16.39 -0.77 -1.44
N ASP A 167 -16.40 -0.65 -0.11
CA ASP A 167 -16.88 0.55 0.57
C ASP A 167 -15.99 1.77 0.30
N ALA A 168 -14.69 1.57 0.15
CA ALA A 168 -13.77 2.62 -0.28
C ALA A 168 -13.97 2.97 -1.76
N HIS A 169 -14.16 1.97 -2.61
CA HIS A 169 -14.46 2.13 -4.03
C HIS A 169 -15.73 2.94 -4.29
N LYS A 170 -16.81 2.68 -3.53
CA LYS A 170 -18.07 3.47 -3.62
C LYS A 170 -17.85 4.95 -3.32
N ARG A 171 -16.94 5.28 -2.42
CA ARG A 171 -16.60 6.66 -2.05
C ARG A 171 -15.65 7.32 -3.03
N ARG A 172 -14.70 6.55 -3.55
CA ARG A 172 -13.71 6.98 -4.52
C ARG A 172 -13.56 5.90 -5.59
N PRO A 173 -14.25 6.02 -6.73
CA PRO A 173 -14.14 5.03 -7.81
C PRO A 173 -12.70 4.81 -8.24
N VAL A 174 -12.32 3.55 -8.30
CA VAL A 174 -10.97 3.09 -8.65
C VAL A 174 -10.93 2.79 -10.14
N SER A 175 -9.86 3.19 -10.82
CA SER A 175 -9.66 2.96 -12.25
C SER A 175 -8.60 1.89 -12.54
N PHE A 176 -7.69 1.64 -11.60
CA PHE A 176 -6.60 0.69 -11.75
C PHE A 176 -6.47 -0.24 -10.53
N PHE A 177 -6.55 -1.54 -10.78
CA PHE A 177 -6.45 -2.58 -9.76
C PHE A 177 -5.26 -3.49 -10.02
N VAL A 178 -4.46 -3.69 -8.98
CA VAL A 178 -3.34 -4.64 -9.01
C VAL A 178 -3.49 -5.59 -7.83
N GLY A 179 -3.38 -6.88 -8.09
CA GLY A 179 -3.58 -7.87 -7.04
C GLY A 179 -3.10 -9.27 -7.39
N VAL A 180 -3.29 -10.17 -6.45
CA VAL A 180 -3.11 -11.61 -6.65
C VAL A 180 -4.47 -12.27 -6.93
N PRO A 181 -4.55 -13.41 -7.66
CA PRO A 181 -5.82 -14.01 -8.05
C PRO A 181 -6.86 -14.18 -6.94
N PRO A 182 -6.51 -14.58 -5.70
CA PRO A 182 -7.48 -14.65 -4.61
C PRO A 182 -8.13 -13.31 -4.25
N MET A 183 -7.47 -12.17 -4.52
CA MET A 183 -8.07 -10.84 -4.30
C MET A 183 -9.14 -10.55 -5.34
N PHE A 184 -8.89 -10.87 -6.61
CA PHE A 184 -9.87 -10.75 -7.70
C PHE A 184 -11.13 -11.56 -7.37
N GLU A 185 -10.98 -12.83 -7.01
CA GLU A 185 -12.08 -13.70 -6.63
C GLU A 185 -12.91 -13.14 -5.46
N ARG A 186 -12.22 -12.67 -4.41
CA ARG A 186 -12.90 -12.15 -3.21
C ARG A 186 -13.63 -10.83 -3.50
N ILE A 187 -13.06 -9.94 -4.33
CA ILE A 187 -13.73 -8.70 -4.75
C ILE A 187 -14.94 -9.01 -5.61
N LEU A 188 -14.82 -9.90 -6.63
CA LEU A 188 -15.95 -10.31 -7.48
C LEU A 188 -17.09 -10.89 -6.67
N ARG A 189 -16.78 -11.85 -5.79
CA ARG A 189 -17.79 -12.50 -4.93
C ARG A 189 -18.50 -11.47 -4.06
N GLN A 190 -17.74 -10.55 -3.46
CA GLN A 190 -18.30 -9.53 -2.58
C GLN A 190 -19.07 -8.48 -3.37
N ALA A 191 -18.61 -8.06 -4.54
CA ALA A 191 -19.30 -7.12 -5.42
C ALA A 191 -20.66 -7.66 -5.87
N ARG A 192 -20.72 -8.94 -6.28
CA ARG A 192 -21.97 -9.64 -6.61
C ARG A 192 -22.93 -9.68 -5.42
N LYS A 193 -22.41 -10.03 -4.23
CA LYS A 193 -23.23 -10.11 -2.98
C LYS A 193 -23.82 -8.76 -2.57
N THR A 194 -23.08 -7.67 -2.78
CA THR A 194 -23.50 -6.33 -2.35
C THR A 194 -24.03 -5.46 -3.50
N HIS A 195 -24.18 -6.04 -4.69
CA HIS A 195 -24.59 -5.33 -5.91
C HIS A 195 -23.76 -4.05 -6.14
N THR A 196 -22.44 -4.14 -5.87
CA THR A 196 -21.53 -3.00 -6.05
C THR A 196 -21.04 -2.96 -7.49
N ASP A 197 -21.26 -1.83 -8.15
CA ASP A 197 -20.70 -1.55 -9.47
C ASP A 197 -19.19 -1.36 -9.37
N ILE A 198 -18.42 -2.11 -10.18
CA ILE A 198 -16.96 -2.05 -10.29
C ILE A 198 -16.50 -1.73 -11.72
N THR A 199 -17.38 -1.28 -12.58
CA THR A 199 -17.10 -0.99 -14.00
C THR A 199 -16.12 0.18 -14.19
N SER A 200 -15.88 1.01 -13.18
CA SER A 200 -14.85 2.04 -13.22
C SER A 200 -13.41 1.47 -13.20
N ILE A 201 -13.22 0.20 -12.83
CA ILE A 201 -11.91 -0.48 -12.88
C ILE A 201 -11.62 -0.86 -14.33
N ARG A 202 -10.92 0.04 -15.03
CA ARG A 202 -10.66 -0.11 -16.47
C ARG A 202 -9.44 -0.98 -16.78
N TYR A 203 -8.49 -1.03 -15.86
CA TYR A 203 -7.25 -1.77 -16.03
C TYR A 203 -6.91 -2.57 -14.79
N SER A 204 -6.44 -3.79 -15.00
CA SER A 204 -6.07 -4.67 -13.91
C SER A 204 -4.80 -5.45 -14.24
N VAL A 205 -3.98 -5.67 -13.22
CA VAL A 205 -2.77 -6.49 -13.32
C VAL A 205 -2.81 -7.57 -12.26
N ALA A 206 -2.84 -8.82 -12.68
CA ALA A 206 -2.70 -9.97 -11.80
C ALA A 206 -1.26 -10.46 -11.81
N GLY A 207 -0.72 -10.80 -10.64
CA GLY A 207 0.65 -11.29 -10.55
C GLY A 207 0.88 -12.22 -9.36
N ALA A 208 2.14 -12.65 -9.22
CA ALA A 208 2.65 -13.52 -8.18
C ALA A 208 2.07 -14.96 -8.16
N MET A 209 0.96 -15.22 -8.82
CA MET A 209 0.32 -16.54 -8.91
C MET A 209 -0.34 -16.72 -10.28
N PRO A 210 -0.54 -17.97 -10.78
CA PRO A 210 -1.27 -18.22 -12.00
C PRO A 210 -2.73 -17.72 -11.90
N LEU A 211 -3.16 -16.97 -12.89
CA LEU A 211 -4.56 -16.54 -13.05
C LEU A 211 -5.28 -17.53 -13.96
N SER A 212 -6.40 -18.11 -13.52
CA SER A 212 -7.21 -18.96 -14.38
C SER A 212 -7.98 -18.14 -15.41
N THR A 213 -8.15 -18.69 -16.61
CA THR A 213 -8.92 -18.07 -17.70
C THR A 213 -10.36 -17.75 -17.25
N ALA A 214 -10.99 -18.67 -16.51
CA ALA A 214 -12.34 -18.47 -16.01
C ALA A 214 -12.44 -17.24 -15.05
N LEU A 215 -11.45 -17.04 -14.18
CA LEU A 215 -11.44 -15.88 -13.29
C LEU A 215 -11.17 -14.59 -14.07
N ALA A 216 -10.28 -14.62 -15.07
CA ALA A 216 -10.02 -13.48 -15.94
C ALA A 216 -11.30 -13.04 -16.67
N GLN A 217 -11.99 -13.98 -17.31
CA GLN A 217 -13.26 -13.71 -18.00
C GLN A 217 -14.32 -13.13 -17.07
N GLN A 218 -14.52 -13.73 -15.89
CA GLN A 218 -15.48 -13.20 -14.91
C GLN A 218 -15.13 -11.78 -14.44
N TRP A 219 -13.84 -11.46 -14.36
CA TRP A 219 -13.38 -10.11 -13.99
C TRP A 219 -13.66 -9.12 -15.12
N GLU A 220 -13.31 -9.46 -16.35
CA GLU A 220 -13.57 -8.64 -17.54
C GLU A 220 -15.06 -8.38 -17.74
N GLU A 221 -15.91 -9.41 -17.59
CA GLU A 221 -17.37 -9.25 -17.64
C GLU A 221 -17.91 -8.30 -16.56
N ALA A 222 -17.34 -8.33 -15.36
CA ALA A 222 -17.81 -7.50 -14.23
C ALA A 222 -17.30 -6.07 -14.27
N THR A 223 -16.12 -5.84 -14.85
CA THR A 223 -15.49 -4.51 -14.92
C THR A 223 -15.64 -3.85 -16.28
N GLY A 224 -15.78 -4.62 -17.35
CA GLY A 224 -15.67 -4.15 -18.72
C GLY A 224 -14.26 -3.72 -19.12
N GLY A 225 -13.27 -3.96 -18.24
CA GLY A 225 -11.86 -3.61 -18.42
C GLY A 225 -10.97 -4.82 -18.75
N MET A 226 -9.72 -4.54 -19.09
CA MET A 226 -8.67 -5.55 -19.28
C MET A 226 -7.86 -5.75 -18.02
#